data_a37429b7c15859558efffb3cfe7667da
#
_entry.id   a37429b7c15859558efffb3cfe7667da
#
_cell.length_a   1.000
_cell.length_b   1.000
_cell.length_c   1.000
_cell.angle_alpha   90.00
_cell.angle_beta   90.00
_cell.angle_gamma   90.00
#
_symmetry.space_group_name_H-M   'P 1'
#
loop_
_entity.id
_entity.type
_entity.pdbx_description
1 polymer ?
#
loop_
_entity_poly.entity_id
_entity_poly.type
_entity_poly.pdbx_seq_one_letter_code
_entity_poly.pdbx_strand_id
1 'polypeptide(L)'
;MQNYRLGDYIRQRRQELNLTQEQVCAGICEPVTLSRFENGRQTPSRTRINAILQRLGLPDDRYYALVTPEELEIEALKKEIVACNALKHVNEGFDKISQLEKIVKPDDQITQQFILRSKVLLGGLDKRYSNDERIQMLLQAIRMTIPDFQLDKIEDFLFTLDEMKLVNQIGNAYSLSGDNEKAAD
;
A
#
# COMPACT_ATOMS: atom_id res chain seq x y z
N MET A 1 31.44 -5.46 -18.42
CA MET A 1 30.13 -4.85 -18.06
C MET A 1 29.73 -5.39 -16.71
N GLN A 2 29.62 -4.54 -15.70
CA GLN A 2 29.12 -4.95 -14.40
C GLN A 2 27.59 -5.07 -14.52
N ASN A 3 27.04 -6.29 -14.40
CA ASN A 3 25.60 -6.50 -14.40
C ASN A 3 25.05 -6.00 -13.05
N TYR A 4 24.48 -4.81 -13.03
CA TYR A 4 23.74 -4.30 -11.87
C TYR A 4 22.43 -5.07 -11.73
N ARG A 5 22.25 -5.70 -10.57
CA ARG A 5 20.97 -6.30 -10.19
C ARG A 5 20.07 -5.23 -9.57
N LEU A 6 18.76 -5.42 -9.65
CA LEU A 6 17.80 -4.49 -9.03
C LEU A 6 18.06 -4.29 -7.53
N GLY A 7 18.47 -5.34 -6.81
CA GLY A 7 18.84 -5.25 -5.39
C GLY A 7 20.06 -4.33 -5.14
N ASP A 8 21.05 -4.35 -6.02
CA ASP A 8 22.22 -3.46 -5.93
C ASP A 8 21.81 -1.99 -6.11
N TYR A 9 20.89 -1.72 -7.06
CA TYR A 9 20.35 -0.39 -7.31
C TYR A 9 19.52 0.14 -6.13
N ILE A 10 18.66 -0.70 -5.56
CA ILE A 10 17.89 -0.39 -4.36
C ILE A 10 18.82 -0.06 -3.19
N ARG A 11 19.86 -0.88 -2.95
CA ARG A 11 20.86 -0.62 -1.91
C ARG A 11 21.54 0.73 -2.12
N GLN A 12 22.02 1.00 -3.32
CA GLN A 12 22.69 2.26 -3.65
C GLN A 12 21.75 3.44 -3.35
N ARG A 13 20.52 3.40 -3.86
CA ARG A 13 19.54 4.47 -3.68
C ARG A 13 19.18 4.69 -2.20
N ARG A 14 19.02 3.62 -1.44
CA ARG A 14 18.80 3.70 0.01
C ARG A 14 19.95 4.40 0.73
N GLN A 15 21.18 4.05 0.38
CA GLN A 15 22.39 4.66 0.95
C GLN A 15 22.53 6.14 0.58
N GLU A 16 22.23 6.52 -0.66
CA GLU A 16 22.19 7.93 -1.11
C GLU A 16 21.22 8.77 -0.29
N LEU A 17 20.09 8.18 0.11
CA LEU A 17 19.09 8.81 0.96
C LEU A 17 19.39 8.69 2.46
N ASN A 18 20.50 8.08 2.87
CA ASN A 18 20.89 7.79 4.25
C ASN A 18 19.83 7.02 5.05
N LEU A 19 19.08 6.13 4.39
CA LEU A 19 18.04 5.33 5.02
C LEU A 19 18.55 3.97 5.50
N THR A 20 18.05 3.48 6.65
CA THR A 20 18.29 2.11 7.10
C THR A 20 17.40 1.11 6.36
N GLN A 21 17.73 -0.18 6.45
CA GLN A 21 16.87 -1.24 5.88
C GLN A 21 15.52 -1.27 6.58
N GLU A 22 15.49 -1.07 7.90
CA GLU A 22 14.27 -1.00 8.71
C GLU A 22 13.34 0.11 8.25
N GLN A 23 13.86 1.31 8.01
CA GLN A 23 13.06 2.46 7.53
C GLN A 23 12.42 2.18 6.17
N VAL A 24 13.15 1.55 5.26
CA VAL A 24 12.65 1.28 3.91
C VAL A 24 11.64 0.14 3.89
N CYS A 25 11.84 -0.90 4.71
CA CYS A 25 10.99 -2.10 4.67
C CYS A 25 9.86 -2.11 5.72
N ALA A 26 9.76 -1.09 6.59
CA ALA A 26 8.72 -1.04 7.64
C ALA A 26 7.31 -1.30 7.06
N GLY A 27 6.58 -2.29 7.62
CA GLY A 27 5.26 -2.70 7.15
C GLY A 27 5.19 -3.34 5.74
N ILE A 28 6.32 -3.44 5.03
CA ILE A 28 6.40 -4.09 3.70
C ILE A 28 6.96 -5.51 3.84
N CYS A 29 8.08 -5.65 4.53
CA CYS A 29 8.74 -6.94 4.76
C CYS A 29 9.73 -6.83 5.92
N GLU A 30 10.22 -7.98 6.38
CA GLU A 30 11.28 -8.02 7.39
C GLU A 30 12.60 -7.47 6.84
N PRO A 31 13.43 -6.78 7.66
CA PRO A 31 14.72 -6.24 7.24
C PRO A 31 15.66 -7.29 6.63
N VAL A 32 15.60 -8.53 7.13
CA VAL A 32 16.37 -9.66 6.58
C VAL A 32 15.98 -9.99 5.14
N THR A 33 14.71 -9.78 4.76
CA THR A 33 14.22 -9.99 3.39
C THR A 33 14.81 -8.94 2.46
N LEU A 34 14.79 -7.66 2.85
CA LEU A 34 15.44 -6.58 2.10
C LEU A 34 16.95 -6.81 2.00
N SER A 35 17.62 -7.18 3.10
CA SER A 35 19.05 -7.50 3.11
C SER A 35 19.40 -8.63 2.12
N ARG A 36 18.61 -9.71 2.10
CA ARG A 36 18.82 -10.82 1.14
C ARG A 36 18.58 -10.38 -0.30
N PHE A 37 17.62 -9.52 -0.54
CA PHE A 37 17.35 -8.97 -1.87
C PHE A 37 18.51 -8.08 -2.35
N GLU A 38 18.97 -7.14 -1.51
CA GLU A 38 20.13 -6.29 -1.79
C GLU A 38 21.41 -7.09 -2.06
N ASN A 39 21.52 -8.30 -1.51
CA ASN A 39 22.65 -9.21 -1.74
C ASN A 39 22.40 -10.23 -2.86
N GLY A 40 21.27 -10.15 -3.56
CA GLY A 40 20.92 -11.04 -4.67
C GLY A 40 20.65 -12.50 -4.25
N ARG A 41 20.32 -12.73 -2.98
CA ARG A 41 20.05 -14.06 -2.42
C ARG A 41 18.59 -14.45 -2.43
N GLN A 42 17.69 -13.48 -2.59
CA GLN A 42 16.24 -13.67 -2.60
C GLN A 42 15.61 -12.58 -3.46
N THR A 43 14.51 -12.90 -4.14
CA THR A 43 13.66 -11.93 -4.83
C THR A 43 12.31 -11.88 -4.12
N PRO A 44 11.92 -10.76 -3.50
CA PRO A 44 10.58 -10.58 -2.93
C PRO A 44 9.50 -10.58 -4.02
N SER A 45 8.23 -10.63 -3.60
CA SER A 45 7.10 -10.45 -4.52
C SER A 45 7.16 -9.09 -5.21
N ARG A 46 6.57 -8.99 -6.39
CA ARG A 46 6.52 -7.73 -7.17
C ARG A 46 5.84 -6.61 -6.38
N THR A 47 4.78 -6.92 -5.66
CA THR A 47 4.09 -5.96 -4.79
C THR A 47 5.04 -5.35 -3.76
N ARG A 48 5.83 -6.18 -3.07
CA ARG A 48 6.83 -5.73 -2.08
C ARG A 48 7.96 -4.93 -2.74
N ILE A 49 8.45 -5.36 -3.89
CA ILE A 49 9.49 -4.63 -4.65
C ILE A 49 9.00 -3.24 -5.02
N ASN A 50 7.79 -3.11 -5.57
CA ASN A 50 7.24 -1.83 -5.98
C ASN A 50 7.01 -0.90 -4.77
N ALA A 51 6.54 -1.41 -3.64
CA ALA A 51 6.40 -0.63 -2.42
C ALA A 51 7.76 -0.09 -1.92
N ILE A 52 8.82 -0.91 -1.97
CA ILE A 52 10.19 -0.50 -1.64
C ILE A 52 10.68 0.59 -2.61
N LEU A 53 10.50 0.39 -3.93
CA LEU A 53 10.89 1.37 -4.94
C LEU A 53 10.19 2.70 -4.73
N GLN A 54 8.88 2.70 -4.47
CA GLN A 54 8.10 3.91 -4.22
C GLN A 54 8.61 4.68 -3.00
N ARG A 55 8.95 4.01 -1.90
CA ARG A 55 9.55 4.66 -0.71
C ARG A 55 10.92 5.28 -0.99
N LEU A 56 11.64 4.76 -1.95
CA LEU A 56 12.92 5.32 -2.40
C LEU A 56 12.77 6.40 -3.48
N GLY A 57 11.53 6.80 -3.81
CA GLY A 57 11.22 7.77 -4.87
C GLY A 57 11.52 7.24 -6.26
N LEU A 58 11.49 5.94 -6.46
CA LEU A 58 11.75 5.27 -7.74
C LEU A 58 10.45 4.79 -8.39
N PRO A 59 10.41 4.69 -9.73
CA PRO A 59 9.27 4.14 -10.45
C PRO A 59 9.11 2.64 -10.19
N ASP A 60 7.88 2.15 -10.35
CA ASP A 60 7.57 0.73 -10.25
C ASP A 60 8.39 -0.11 -11.23
N ASP A 61 8.83 -1.28 -10.76
CA ASP A 61 9.47 -2.27 -11.63
C ASP A 61 8.43 -2.96 -12.50
N ARG A 62 8.70 -3.02 -13.80
CA ARG A 62 7.83 -3.68 -14.78
C ARG A 62 8.46 -4.93 -15.42
N TYR A 63 9.75 -5.16 -15.20
CA TYR A 63 10.51 -6.08 -16.04
C TYR A 63 11.35 -7.12 -15.31
N TYR A 64 11.78 -6.85 -14.07
CA TYR A 64 12.76 -7.67 -13.35
C TYR A 64 12.14 -8.66 -12.37
N ALA A 65 10.98 -8.34 -11.80
CA ALA A 65 10.33 -9.25 -10.87
C ALA A 65 9.60 -10.37 -11.61
N LEU A 66 9.86 -11.61 -11.22
CA LEU A 66 9.05 -12.75 -11.63
C LEU A 66 7.62 -12.55 -11.11
N VAL A 67 6.63 -12.82 -11.96
CA VAL A 67 5.21 -12.71 -11.63
C VAL A 67 4.64 -14.11 -11.54
N THR A 68 4.05 -14.44 -10.40
CA THR A 68 3.33 -15.72 -10.23
C THR A 68 1.90 -15.62 -10.77
N PRO A 69 1.24 -16.76 -11.10
CA PRO A 69 -0.18 -16.75 -11.46
C PRO A 69 -1.07 -16.08 -10.41
N GLU A 70 -0.78 -16.31 -9.11
CA GLU A 70 -1.52 -15.69 -8.01
C GLU A 70 -1.34 -14.15 -8.00
N GLU A 71 -0.14 -13.66 -8.24
CA GLU A 71 0.11 -12.21 -8.34
C GLU A 71 -0.64 -11.59 -9.52
N LEU A 72 -0.72 -12.28 -10.66
CA LEU A 72 -1.52 -11.82 -11.81
C LEU A 72 -3.00 -11.75 -11.49
N GLU A 73 -3.55 -12.75 -10.79
CA GLU A 73 -4.94 -12.78 -10.36
C GLU A 73 -5.26 -11.66 -9.37
N ILE A 74 -4.39 -11.43 -8.36
CA ILE A 74 -4.50 -10.33 -7.41
C ILE A 74 -4.55 -8.99 -8.15
N GLU A 75 -3.62 -8.75 -9.08
CA GLU A 75 -3.56 -7.49 -9.83
C GLU A 75 -4.76 -7.31 -10.78
N ALA A 76 -5.28 -8.38 -11.37
CA ALA A 76 -6.51 -8.33 -12.17
C ALA A 76 -7.72 -7.91 -11.31
N LEU A 77 -7.91 -8.56 -10.16
CA LEU A 77 -9.00 -8.22 -9.22
C LEU A 77 -8.87 -6.78 -8.68
N LYS A 78 -7.66 -6.33 -8.35
CA LYS A 78 -7.45 -4.93 -7.94
C LYS A 78 -7.88 -3.94 -9.01
N LYS A 79 -7.56 -4.19 -10.29
CA LYS A 79 -7.99 -3.34 -11.42
C LYS A 79 -9.51 -3.32 -11.57
N GLU A 80 -10.15 -4.48 -11.46
CA GLU A 80 -11.62 -4.59 -11.53
C GLU A 80 -12.29 -3.84 -10.37
N ILE A 81 -11.79 -3.97 -9.13
CA ILE A 81 -12.28 -3.23 -7.97
C ILE A 81 -12.16 -1.71 -8.18
N VAL A 82 -11.03 -1.23 -8.70
CA VAL A 82 -10.84 0.19 -9.03
C VAL A 82 -11.82 0.65 -10.10
N ALA A 83 -12.05 -0.15 -11.13
CA ALA A 83 -13.03 0.13 -12.18
C ALA A 83 -14.47 0.19 -11.62
N CYS A 84 -14.86 -0.78 -10.78
CA CYS A 84 -16.15 -0.77 -10.09
C CYS A 84 -16.35 0.50 -9.24
N ASN A 85 -15.33 0.95 -8.52
CA ASN A 85 -15.40 2.20 -7.77
C ASN A 85 -15.60 3.42 -8.69
N ALA A 86 -14.86 3.52 -9.79
CA ALA A 86 -14.97 4.61 -10.75
C ALA A 86 -16.35 4.64 -11.44
N LEU A 87 -16.91 3.48 -11.76
CA LEU A 87 -18.22 3.30 -12.41
C LEU A 87 -19.39 3.27 -11.40
N LYS A 88 -19.11 3.33 -10.09
CA LYS A 88 -20.09 3.24 -9.00
C LYS A 88 -20.86 1.91 -8.97
N HIS A 89 -20.26 0.84 -9.44
CA HIS A 89 -20.81 -0.52 -9.40
C HIS A 89 -20.55 -1.16 -8.02
N VAL A 90 -21.26 -0.70 -6.98
CA VAL A 90 -20.95 -1.01 -5.58
C VAL A 90 -21.02 -2.50 -5.28
N ASN A 91 -22.11 -3.17 -5.64
CA ASN A 91 -22.30 -4.60 -5.35
C ASN A 91 -21.24 -5.47 -6.05
N GLU A 92 -21.02 -5.24 -7.35
CA GLU A 92 -19.98 -5.94 -8.10
C GLU A 92 -18.59 -5.71 -7.49
N GLY A 93 -18.29 -4.47 -7.05
CA GLY A 93 -17.05 -4.14 -6.38
C GLY A 93 -16.85 -4.93 -5.08
N PHE A 94 -17.90 -5.09 -4.26
CA PHE A 94 -17.84 -5.92 -3.05
C PHE A 94 -17.69 -7.41 -3.36
N ASP A 95 -18.30 -7.92 -4.43
CA ASP A 95 -18.11 -9.29 -4.89
C ASP A 95 -16.66 -9.54 -5.30
N LYS A 96 -16.03 -8.59 -6.03
CA LYS A 96 -14.60 -8.67 -6.38
C LYS A 96 -13.68 -8.58 -5.16
N ILE A 97 -14.01 -7.73 -4.18
CA ILE A 97 -13.30 -7.69 -2.89
C ILE A 97 -13.37 -9.05 -2.20
N SER A 98 -14.55 -9.67 -2.15
CA SER A 98 -14.73 -10.98 -1.52
C SER A 98 -13.94 -12.09 -2.24
N GLN A 99 -13.75 -12.00 -3.56
CA GLN A 99 -12.88 -12.90 -4.32
C GLN A 99 -11.41 -12.66 -3.94
N LEU A 100 -10.98 -11.41 -3.87
CA LEU A 100 -9.61 -11.05 -3.51
C LEU A 100 -9.26 -11.49 -2.08
N GLU A 101 -10.17 -11.35 -1.12
CA GLU A 101 -9.98 -11.78 0.27
C GLU A 101 -9.73 -13.29 0.42
N LYS A 102 -10.23 -14.11 -0.51
CA LYS A 102 -10.04 -15.58 -0.48
C LYS A 102 -8.64 -16.02 -0.92
N ILE A 103 -7.96 -15.21 -1.73
CA ILE A 103 -6.66 -15.56 -2.31
C ILE A 103 -5.50 -14.81 -1.67
N VAL A 104 -5.78 -13.70 -0.96
CA VAL A 104 -4.73 -12.90 -0.31
C VAL A 104 -4.16 -13.64 0.90
N LYS A 105 -2.83 -13.62 1.05
CA LYS A 105 -2.15 -14.24 2.17
C LYS A 105 -2.25 -13.37 3.42
N PRO A 106 -2.28 -13.98 4.64
CA PRO A 106 -2.35 -13.22 5.89
C PRO A 106 -1.17 -12.25 6.13
N ASP A 107 -0.02 -12.50 5.53
CA ASP A 107 1.19 -11.67 5.64
C ASP A 107 1.31 -10.62 4.51
N ASP A 108 0.36 -10.56 3.58
CA ASP A 108 0.32 -9.52 2.53
C ASP A 108 -0.42 -8.29 3.03
N GLN A 109 0.24 -7.53 3.91
CA GLN A 109 -0.29 -6.29 4.49
C GLN A 109 -0.68 -5.26 3.43
N ILE A 110 0.07 -5.19 2.33
CA ILE A 110 -0.17 -4.22 1.26
C ILE A 110 -1.50 -4.49 0.55
N THR A 111 -1.76 -5.76 0.21
CA THR A 111 -3.04 -6.11 -0.43
C THR A 111 -4.20 -6.02 0.55
N GLN A 112 -4.02 -6.37 1.82
CA GLN A 112 -5.05 -6.18 2.86
C GLN A 112 -5.38 -4.70 3.08
N GLN A 113 -4.39 -3.83 3.09
CA GLN A 113 -4.57 -2.37 3.12
C GLN A 113 -5.41 -1.89 1.93
N PHE A 114 -5.09 -2.35 0.71
CA PHE A 114 -5.88 -2.03 -0.49
C PHE A 114 -7.34 -2.49 -0.36
N ILE A 115 -7.58 -3.70 0.16
CA ILE A 115 -8.93 -4.25 0.40
C ILE A 115 -9.72 -3.33 1.33
N LEU A 116 -9.16 -3.00 2.49
CA LEU A 116 -9.85 -2.20 3.50
C LEU A 116 -10.16 -0.79 2.97
N ARG A 117 -9.20 -0.16 2.29
CA ARG A 117 -9.40 1.11 1.60
C ARG A 117 -10.51 1.04 0.55
N SER A 118 -10.55 -0.02 -0.26
CA SER A 118 -11.57 -0.21 -1.30
C SER A 118 -12.96 -0.40 -0.72
N LYS A 119 -13.09 -1.11 0.41
CA LYS A 119 -14.36 -1.21 1.16
C LYS A 119 -14.87 0.17 1.59
N VAL A 120 -13.99 1.03 2.12
CA VAL A 120 -14.37 2.39 2.53
C VAL A 120 -14.85 3.22 1.35
N LEU A 121 -14.16 3.13 0.21
CA LEU A 121 -14.52 3.88 -1.00
C LEU A 121 -15.89 3.44 -1.54
N LEU A 122 -16.08 2.15 -1.77
CA LEU A 122 -17.33 1.59 -2.29
C LEU A 122 -18.49 1.79 -1.31
N GLY A 123 -18.28 1.50 -0.01
CA GLY A 123 -19.29 1.68 1.01
C GLY A 123 -19.64 3.14 1.29
N GLY A 124 -18.77 4.08 0.92
CA GLY A 124 -19.09 5.50 0.93
C GLY A 124 -20.09 5.93 -0.15
N LEU A 125 -20.15 5.20 -1.27
CA LEU A 125 -21.07 5.49 -2.37
C LEU A 125 -22.52 5.14 -2.05
N ASP A 126 -22.75 4.10 -1.26
CA ASP A 126 -24.09 3.62 -0.85
C ASP A 126 -24.41 3.93 0.63
N LYS A 127 -23.56 4.73 1.30
CA LYS A 127 -23.69 5.11 2.71
C LYS A 127 -23.72 3.91 3.66
N ARG A 128 -23.02 2.82 3.32
CA ARG A 128 -22.94 1.58 4.10
C ARG A 128 -22.25 1.77 5.45
N TYR A 129 -21.33 2.73 5.54
CA TYR A 129 -20.58 3.07 6.74
C TYR A 129 -20.84 4.52 7.14
N SER A 130 -20.98 4.76 8.42
CA SER A 130 -20.94 6.11 9.00
C SER A 130 -19.59 6.76 8.77
N ASN A 131 -19.50 8.08 8.94
CA ASN A 131 -18.22 8.77 8.76
C ASN A 131 -17.17 8.32 9.79
N ASP A 132 -17.58 8.09 11.03
CA ASP A 132 -16.68 7.60 12.08
C ASP A 132 -16.15 6.19 11.77
N GLU A 133 -17.00 5.27 11.30
CA GLU A 133 -16.56 3.95 10.86
C GLU A 133 -15.56 4.04 9.71
N ARG A 134 -15.80 4.93 8.74
CA ARG A 134 -14.88 5.16 7.61
C ARG A 134 -13.52 5.66 8.09
N ILE A 135 -13.48 6.63 9.03
CA ILE A 135 -12.25 7.13 9.64
C ILE A 135 -11.49 5.99 10.32
N GLN A 136 -12.17 5.19 11.16
CA GLN A 136 -11.54 4.08 11.86
C GLN A 136 -10.99 3.03 10.89
N MET A 137 -11.72 2.69 9.84
CA MET A 137 -11.26 1.75 8.80
C MET A 137 -10.04 2.28 8.04
N LEU A 138 -10.00 3.58 7.72
CA LEU A 138 -8.85 4.18 7.04
C LEU A 138 -7.62 4.25 7.96
N LEU A 139 -7.80 4.59 9.24
CA LEU A 139 -6.72 4.55 10.24
C LEU A 139 -6.21 3.12 10.47
N GLN A 140 -7.09 2.14 10.47
CA GLN A 140 -6.68 0.73 10.50
C GLN A 140 -5.88 0.37 9.25
N ALA A 141 -6.33 0.78 8.07
CA ALA A 141 -5.65 0.50 6.81
C ALA A 141 -4.22 1.08 6.77
N ILE A 142 -4.03 2.34 7.15
CA ILE A 142 -2.69 2.95 7.14
C ILE A 142 -1.74 2.28 8.13
N ARG A 143 -2.24 1.86 9.30
CA ARG A 143 -1.45 1.19 10.33
C ARG A 143 -1.04 -0.25 9.97
N MET A 144 -1.61 -0.85 8.94
CA MET A 144 -1.13 -2.15 8.43
C MET A 144 0.29 -2.07 7.90
N THR A 145 0.67 -0.96 7.27
CA THR A 145 1.99 -0.75 6.68
C THR A 145 2.81 0.30 7.42
N ILE A 146 2.19 1.15 8.23
CA ILE A 146 2.85 2.13 9.12
C ILE A 146 2.24 1.98 10.52
N PRO A 147 2.70 1.00 11.35
CA PRO A 147 2.08 0.69 12.64
C PRO A 147 2.02 1.90 13.60
N ASP A 148 3.04 2.75 13.58
CA ASP A 148 3.18 3.92 14.47
C ASP A 148 2.60 5.20 13.84
N PHE A 149 1.75 5.09 12.81
CA PHE A 149 1.16 6.24 12.13
C PHE A 149 0.40 7.16 13.09
N GLN A 150 0.76 8.45 13.06
CA GLN A 150 0.17 9.55 13.81
C GLN A 150 -0.10 10.71 12.84
N LEU A 151 -1.29 11.32 12.93
CA LEU A 151 -1.68 12.42 12.03
C LEU A 151 -0.83 13.68 12.21
N ASP A 152 -0.43 13.97 13.45
CA ASP A 152 0.39 15.12 13.81
C ASP A 152 1.89 14.95 13.48
N LYS A 153 2.28 13.84 12.88
CA LYS A 153 3.68 13.50 12.52
C LYS A 153 3.79 12.94 11.09
N ILE A 154 2.93 13.40 10.19
CA ILE A 154 2.89 12.89 8.80
C ILE A 154 4.25 13.03 8.11
N GLU A 155 4.97 14.12 8.36
CA GLU A 155 6.28 14.40 7.77
C GLU A 155 7.40 13.44 8.20
N ASP A 156 7.20 12.69 9.30
CA ASP A 156 8.19 11.72 9.80
C ASP A 156 8.16 10.38 9.02
N PHE A 157 7.17 10.16 8.16
CA PHE A 157 6.96 8.88 7.48
C PHE A 157 7.33 8.89 6.00
N LEU A 158 7.87 7.78 5.54
CA LEU A 158 8.06 7.51 4.12
C LEU A 158 6.82 6.81 3.56
N PHE A 159 6.15 7.45 2.62
CA PHE A 159 4.91 6.92 2.04
C PHE A 159 5.11 6.29 0.68
N THR A 160 4.39 5.18 0.44
CA THR A 160 4.08 4.69 -0.89
C THR A 160 2.94 5.52 -1.50
N LEU A 161 2.69 5.37 -2.81
CA LEU A 161 1.59 6.05 -3.48
C LEU A 161 0.21 5.69 -2.91
N ASP A 162 0.03 4.43 -2.47
CA ASP A 162 -1.24 4.00 -1.90
C ASP A 162 -1.42 4.50 -0.46
N GLU A 163 -0.36 4.60 0.31
CA GLU A 163 -0.37 5.24 1.63
C GLU A 163 -0.68 6.73 1.55
N MET A 164 -0.10 7.46 0.58
CA MET A 164 -0.47 8.87 0.34
C MET A 164 -1.96 9.04 -0.01
N LYS A 165 -2.53 8.13 -0.82
CA LYS A 165 -3.98 8.14 -1.11
C LYS A 165 -4.81 7.89 0.16
N LEU A 166 -4.34 7.02 1.07
CA LEU A 166 -5.00 6.80 2.36
C LEU A 166 -4.97 8.04 3.25
N VAL A 167 -3.82 8.70 3.38
CA VAL A 167 -3.68 9.94 4.14
C VAL A 167 -4.65 11.01 3.62
N ASN A 168 -4.71 11.22 2.30
CA ASN A 168 -5.67 12.13 1.69
C ASN A 168 -7.13 11.77 1.99
N GLN A 169 -7.46 10.49 2.02
CA GLN A 169 -8.82 10.03 2.34
C GLN A 169 -9.16 10.20 3.82
N ILE A 170 -8.20 10.03 4.72
CA ILE A 170 -8.35 10.31 6.15
C ILE A 170 -8.64 11.80 6.34
N GLY A 171 -7.85 12.70 5.76
CA GLY A 171 -8.07 14.14 5.81
C GLY A 171 -9.47 14.53 5.31
N ASN A 172 -9.88 14.00 4.14
CA ASN A 172 -11.22 14.24 3.61
C ASN A 172 -12.35 13.74 4.55
N ALA A 173 -12.15 12.59 5.21
CA ALA A 173 -13.15 12.05 6.13
C ALA A 173 -13.28 12.91 7.40
N TYR A 174 -12.17 13.44 7.94
CA TYR A 174 -12.20 14.40 9.06
C TYR A 174 -12.85 15.73 8.66
N SER A 175 -12.55 16.26 7.48
CA SER A 175 -13.21 17.47 6.97
C SER A 175 -14.74 17.31 6.90
N LEU A 176 -15.22 16.15 6.47
CA LEU A 176 -16.65 15.84 6.41
C LEU A 176 -17.29 15.69 7.80
N SER A 177 -16.53 15.35 8.84
CA SER A 177 -17.01 15.30 10.23
C SER A 177 -17.03 16.67 10.91
N GLY A 178 -16.49 17.72 10.28
CA GLY A 178 -16.34 19.05 10.86
C GLY A 178 -15.11 19.21 11.74
N ASP A 179 -14.25 18.20 11.81
CA ASP A 179 -12.97 18.24 12.53
C ASP A 179 -11.85 18.75 11.59
N ASN A 180 -11.90 20.07 11.33
CA ASN A 180 -11.01 20.71 10.36
C ASN A 180 -9.54 20.80 10.82
N GLU A 181 -9.25 20.70 12.12
CA GLU A 181 -7.87 20.67 12.61
C GLU A 181 -7.16 19.41 12.13
N LYS A 182 -7.80 18.22 12.30
CA LYS A 182 -7.24 16.96 11.84
C LYS A 182 -7.29 16.74 10.32
N ALA A 183 -8.04 17.58 9.61
CA ALA A 183 -8.11 17.53 8.15
C ALA A 183 -7.00 18.35 7.48
N ALA A 184 -6.40 19.30 8.19
CA ALA A 184 -5.40 20.24 7.68
C ALA A 184 -3.95 19.74 7.87
N ASP A 185 -3.73 18.82 8.82
CA ASP A 185 -2.45 18.14 9.05
C ASP A 185 -2.27 17.01 8.03
#